data_c137c686acb166f1a3c031fa9509dc3e
#
_entry.id   c137c686acb166f1a3c031fa9509dc3e
#
_cell.length_a   1.000
_cell.length_b   1.000
_cell.length_c   1.000
_cell.angle_alpha   90.00
_cell.angle_beta   90.00
_cell.angle_gamma   90.00
#
_symmetry.space_group_name_H-M   'P 1'
#
loop_
_entity.id
_entity.type
_entity.pdbx_description
1 polymer ?
#
loop_
_entity_poly.entity_id
_entity_poly.type
_entity_poly.pdbx_seq_one_letter_code
_entity_poly.pdbx_strand_id
1 'polypeptide(L)'
;MLLDFWAPWCGPCRYTFPKLTLWHQSYKDKGLVILGLTKYFGHDDERNLTPGEELVYLREFKKRNRLPYGFVVADGDGNTFNYGAFSIPMSFLIDRRGVVRFISAGADPEEIAALGRMIKKLVEEPAETKSDGQ
;
A
#
# COMPACT_ATOMS: atom_id res chain seq x y z
N MET A 1 9.36 3.67 0.94
CA MET A 1 8.02 3.53 0.35
C MET A 1 7.31 2.34 0.94
N LEU A 2 6.05 2.48 1.24
CA LEU A 2 5.19 1.36 1.63
C LEU A 2 4.24 1.06 0.48
N LEU A 3 4.36 -0.12 -0.09
CA LEU A 3 3.51 -0.58 -1.18
C LEU A 3 2.48 -1.54 -0.58
N ASP A 4 1.21 -1.16 -0.65
CA ASP A 4 0.11 -1.91 -0.02
C ASP A 4 -0.81 -2.52 -1.07
N PHE A 5 -0.84 -3.85 -1.14
CA PHE A 5 -1.75 -4.59 -2.03
C PHE A 5 -3.10 -4.71 -1.36
N TRP A 6 -4.16 -4.25 -2.03
CA TRP A 6 -5.49 -4.15 -1.45
C TRP A 6 -6.60 -4.28 -2.50
N ALA A 7 -7.83 -4.38 -2.03
CA ALA A 7 -9.03 -4.33 -2.86
C ALA A 7 -10.16 -3.67 -2.08
N PRO A 8 -11.11 -3.01 -2.77
CA PRO A 8 -12.24 -2.36 -2.09
C PRO A 8 -13.14 -3.34 -1.33
N TRP A 9 -13.27 -4.55 -1.84
CA TRP A 9 -14.12 -5.59 -1.24
C TRP A 9 -13.43 -6.34 -0.10
N CYS A 10 -12.20 -6.04 0.19
CA CYS A 10 -11.39 -6.74 1.19
C CYS A 10 -11.65 -6.13 2.58
N GLY A 11 -12.38 -6.84 3.42
CA GLY A 11 -12.66 -6.40 4.79
C GLY A 11 -11.40 -6.12 5.60
N PRO A 12 -10.47 -7.10 5.70
CA PRO A 12 -9.22 -6.87 6.44
C PRO A 12 -8.39 -5.69 5.92
N CYS A 13 -8.44 -5.41 4.62
CA CYS A 13 -7.75 -4.24 4.06
C CYS A 13 -8.29 -2.94 4.65
N ARG A 14 -9.59 -2.88 4.89
CA ARG A 14 -10.23 -1.69 5.47
C ARG A 14 -9.78 -1.42 6.90
N TYR A 15 -9.45 -2.47 7.65
CA TYR A 15 -8.92 -2.33 9.00
C TYR A 15 -7.57 -1.62 9.03
N THR A 16 -6.80 -1.74 7.95
CA THR A 16 -5.48 -1.11 7.89
C THR A 16 -5.52 0.36 7.47
N PHE A 17 -6.60 0.81 6.84
CA PHE A 17 -6.70 2.17 6.34
C PHE A 17 -6.42 3.25 7.37
N PRO A 18 -6.97 3.19 8.59
CA PRO A 18 -6.66 4.22 9.60
C PRO A 18 -5.17 4.29 9.94
N LYS A 19 -4.50 3.16 10.01
CA LYS A 19 -3.06 3.12 10.27
C LYS A 19 -2.26 3.66 9.10
N LEU A 20 -2.61 3.28 7.89
CA LEU A 20 -1.94 3.81 6.70
C LEU A 20 -2.10 5.33 6.62
N THR A 21 -3.29 5.82 6.91
CA THR A 21 -3.57 7.26 6.95
C THR A 21 -2.74 7.95 8.02
N LEU A 22 -2.66 7.38 9.21
CA LEU A 22 -1.86 7.92 10.29
C LEU A 22 -0.37 7.98 9.91
N TRP A 23 0.17 6.90 9.36
CA TRP A 23 1.57 6.87 8.95
C TRP A 23 1.86 7.85 7.83
N HIS A 24 0.95 7.97 6.87
CA HIS A 24 1.07 8.96 5.81
C HIS A 24 1.17 10.37 6.39
N GLN A 25 0.24 10.72 7.27
CA GLN A 25 0.22 12.04 7.89
C GLN A 25 1.45 12.30 8.77
N SER A 26 1.91 11.28 9.49
CA SER A 26 3.04 11.43 10.41
C SER A 26 4.38 11.52 9.72
N TYR A 27 4.54 10.84 8.58
CA TYR A 27 5.86 10.65 7.98
C TYR A 27 6.00 11.15 6.55
N LYS A 28 4.97 11.70 5.93
CA LYS A 28 5.07 12.19 4.54
C LYS A 28 6.15 13.25 4.39
N ASP A 29 6.29 14.12 5.38
CA ASP A 29 7.30 15.18 5.36
C ASP A 29 8.70 14.65 5.70
N LYS A 30 8.80 13.40 6.11
CA LYS A 30 10.06 12.73 6.40
C LYS A 30 10.45 11.74 5.30
N GLY A 31 9.74 11.76 4.19
CA GLY A 31 10.07 10.97 3.02
C GLY A 31 9.30 9.69 2.85
N LEU A 32 8.32 9.39 3.69
CA LEU A 32 7.49 8.22 3.48
C LEU A 32 6.49 8.44 2.36
N VAL A 33 6.50 7.56 1.38
CA VAL A 33 5.48 7.48 0.35
C VAL A 33 4.70 6.19 0.57
N ILE A 34 3.38 6.31 0.70
CA ILE A 34 2.48 5.15 0.73
C ILE A 34 1.74 5.08 -0.60
N LEU A 35 1.75 3.91 -1.20
CA LEU A 35 1.08 3.68 -2.47
C LEU A 35 0.25 2.41 -2.36
N GLY A 36 -1.06 2.54 -2.53
CA GLY A 36 -1.94 1.38 -2.62
C GLY A 36 -1.88 0.80 -4.03
N LEU A 37 -1.77 -0.51 -4.13
CA LEU A 37 -1.75 -1.19 -5.42
C LEU A 37 -2.89 -2.20 -5.47
N THR A 38 -3.86 -1.93 -6.33
CA THR A 38 -4.96 -2.84 -6.60
C THR A 38 -4.96 -3.19 -8.10
N LYS A 39 -5.98 -3.89 -8.54
CA LYS A 39 -6.12 -4.25 -9.95
C LYS A 39 -7.58 -4.17 -10.34
N TYR A 40 -7.85 -4.28 -11.62
CA TYR A 40 -9.22 -4.38 -12.10
C TYR A 40 -9.71 -5.80 -11.87
N PHE A 41 -10.72 -5.94 -11.00
CA PHE A 41 -11.35 -7.23 -10.70
C PHE A 41 -12.58 -7.49 -11.58
N GLY A 42 -13.06 -6.45 -12.26
CA GLY A 42 -14.22 -6.58 -13.15
C GLY A 42 -15.57 -6.47 -12.46
N HIS A 43 -15.59 -6.17 -11.17
CA HIS A 43 -16.85 -6.09 -10.41
C HIS A 43 -16.71 -5.23 -9.16
N ASP A 44 -17.85 -4.72 -8.68
CA ASP A 44 -17.99 -4.27 -7.31
C ASP A 44 -18.78 -5.33 -6.53
N ASP A 45 -19.35 -4.97 -5.39
CA ASP A 45 -20.08 -5.93 -4.55
C ASP A 45 -21.38 -6.43 -5.19
N GLU A 46 -21.93 -5.70 -6.17
CA GLU A 46 -23.28 -5.96 -6.69
C GLU A 46 -23.34 -6.27 -8.18
N ARG A 47 -22.36 -5.82 -8.97
CA ARG A 47 -22.46 -5.88 -10.43
C ARG A 47 -21.10 -5.99 -11.08
N ASN A 48 -21.10 -6.42 -12.34
CA ASN A 48 -19.90 -6.42 -13.16
C ASN A 48 -19.63 -5.01 -13.66
N LEU A 49 -18.36 -4.66 -13.75
CA LEU A 49 -17.89 -3.34 -14.15
C LEU A 49 -16.88 -3.45 -15.29
N THR A 50 -16.98 -2.56 -16.26
CA THR A 50 -15.89 -2.34 -17.21
C THR A 50 -14.71 -1.67 -16.49
N PRO A 51 -13.48 -1.73 -17.06
CA PRO A 51 -12.35 -1.03 -16.45
C PRO A 51 -12.61 0.45 -16.19
N GLY A 52 -13.26 1.14 -17.12
CA GLY A 52 -13.59 2.56 -16.93
C GLY A 52 -14.55 2.79 -15.79
N GLU A 53 -15.57 1.95 -15.67
CA GLU A 53 -16.52 2.02 -14.56
C GLU A 53 -15.85 1.69 -13.23
N GLU A 54 -14.98 0.71 -13.22
CA GLU A 54 -14.27 0.32 -12.01
C GLU A 54 -13.31 1.42 -11.55
N LEU A 55 -12.65 2.12 -12.46
CA LEU A 55 -11.79 3.25 -12.11
C LEU A 55 -12.60 4.36 -11.44
N VAL A 56 -13.78 4.67 -11.95
CA VAL A 56 -14.68 5.65 -11.32
C VAL A 56 -15.06 5.18 -9.93
N TYR A 57 -15.43 3.91 -9.79
CA TYR A 57 -15.76 3.31 -8.50
C TYR A 57 -14.60 3.42 -7.50
N LEU A 58 -13.36 3.14 -7.93
CA LEU A 58 -12.18 3.23 -7.08
C LEU A 58 -11.89 4.66 -6.64
N ARG A 59 -12.07 5.63 -7.53
CA ARG A 59 -11.91 7.04 -7.18
C ARG A 59 -12.94 7.50 -6.15
N GLU A 60 -14.17 7.07 -6.32
CA GLU A 60 -15.25 7.34 -5.36
C GLU A 60 -14.97 6.66 -4.02
N PHE A 61 -14.47 5.42 -4.05
CA PHE A 61 -14.08 4.68 -2.87
C PHE A 61 -13.00 5.42 -2.07
N LYS A 62 -11.95 5.88 -2.76
CA LYS A 62 -10.89 6.65 -2.14
C LYS A 62 -11.43 7.90 -1.46
N LYS A 63 -12.31 8.60 -2.14
CA LYS A 63 -12.92 9.83 -1.64
C LYS A 63 -13.79 9.58 -0.42
N ARG A 64 -14.67 8.58 -0.48
CA ARG A 64 -15.56 8.23 0.63
C ARG A 64 -14.79 7.78 1.87
N ASN A 65 -13.70 7.08 1.68
CA ASN A 65 -12.88 6.59 2.79
C ASN A 65 -11.79 7.57 3.21
N ARG A 66 -11.73 8.73 2.56
CA ARG A 66 -10.78 9.81 2.88
C ARG A 66 -9.34 9.32 2.92
N LEU A 67 -8.96 8.50 1.93
CA LEU A 67 -7.60 7.97 1.85
C LEU A 67 -6.67 9.03 1.26
N PRO A 68 -5.69 9.53 2.04
CA PRO A 68 -4.87 10.66 1.59
C PRO A 68 -3.69 10.27 0.71
N TYR A 69 -3.37 8.98 0.66
CA TYR A 69 -2.25 8.49 -0.13
C TYR A 69 -2.71 8.04 -1.52
N GLY A 70 -1.78 7.99 -2.46
CA GLY A 70 -2.10 7.60 -3.83
C GLY A 70 -2.35 6.10 -3.98
N PHE A 71 -3.00 5.74 -5.05
CA PHE A 71 -3.13 4.33 -5.43
C PHE A 71 -2.93 4.14 -6.93
N VAL A 72 -2.55 2.93 -7.29
CA VAL A 72 -2.35 2.50 -8.68
C VAL A 72 -3.25 1.31 -8.94
N VAL A 73 -3.85 1.27 -10.12
CA VAL A 73 -4.68 0.15 -10.55
C VAL A 73 -3.92 -0.61 -11.62
N ALA A 74 -3.53 -1.83 -11.32
CA ALA A 74 -2.81 -2.67 -12.28
C ALA A 74 -3.77 -3.32 -13.25
N ASP A 75 -3.31 -3.44 -14.50
CA ASP A 75 -4.05 -4.15 -15.53
C ASP A 75 -3.46 -5.56 -15.63
N GLY A 76 -4.00 -6.47 -14.83
CA GLY A 76 -3.55 -7.86 -14.79
C GLY A 76 -2.78 -8.21 -13.53
N ASP A 77 -2.18 -9.40 -13.52
CA ASP A 77 -1.62 -10.02 -12.33
C ASP A 77 -0.10 -9.94 -12.22
N GLY A 78 0.56 -9.20 -13.10
CA GLY A 78 2.03 -9.14 -13.13
C GLY A 78 2.64 -8.72 -11.80
N ASN A 79 2.09 -7.70 -11.16
CA ASN A 79 2.61 -7.25 -9.87
C ASN A 79 2.36 -8.28 -8.77
N THR A 80 1.21 -8.93 -8.79
CA THR A 80 0.89 -9.99 -7.83
C THR A 80 1.93 -11.10 -7.90
N PHE A 81 2.25 -11.56 -9.10
CA PHE A 81 3.25 -12.61 -9.28
C PHE A 81 4.66 -12.14 -8.94
N ASN A 82 5.04 -10.96 -9.39
CA ASN A 82 6.40 -10.46 -9.18
C ASN A 82 6.72 -10.23 -7.70
N TYR A 83 5.74 -9.81 -6.91
CA TYR A 83 5.92 -9.61 -5.48
C TYR A 83 5.51 -10.83 -4.65
N GLY A 84 4.87 -11.82 -5.25
CA GLY A 84 4.33 -12.95 -4.50
C GLY A 84 3.17 -12.55 -3.60
N ALA A 85 2.42 -11.53 -3.98
CA ALA A 85 1.32 -10.99 -3.16
C ALA A 85 0.02 -11.72 -3.45
N PHE A 86 -0.06 -12.99 -3.06
CA PHE A 86 -1.22 -13.83 -3.34
C PHE A 86 -2.34 -13.71 -2.30
N SER A 87 -2.12 -12.95 -1.26
CA SER A 87 -3.15 -12.64 -0.25
C SER A 87 -3.16 -11.14 0.01
N ILE A 88 -4.29 -10.60 0.44
CA ILE A 88 -4.44 -9.19 0.79
C ILE A 88 -5.11 -9.05 2.15
N PRO A 89 -4.77 -8.01 2.93
CA PRO A 89 -3.74 -7.01 2.63
C PRO A 89 -2.34 -7.59 2.75
N MET A 90 -1.44 -7.10 1.92
CA MET A 90 -0.03 -7.46 2.00
C MET A 90 0.79 -6.23 1.66
N SER A 91 1.75 -5.88 2.51
CA SER A 91 2.52 -4.65 2.36
C SER A 91 4.01 -4.95 2.29
N PHE A 92 4.68 -4.20 1.43
CA PHE A 92 6.12 -4.29 1.22
C PHE A 92 6.73 -2.94 1.59
N LEU A 93 7.56 -2.93 2.62
CA LEU A 93 8.26 -1.73 3.03
C LEU A 93 9.62 -1.69 2.35
N ILE A 94 9.81 -0.67 1.53
CA ILE A 94 10.96 -0.53 0.63
C ILE A 94 11.77 0.69 1.09
N ASP A 95 13.08 0.51 1.27
CA ASP A 95 13.94 1.60 1.71
C ASP A 95 14.34 2.54 0.57
N ARG A 96 15.16 3.55 0.89
CA ARG A 96 15.58 4.54 -0.08
C ARG A 96 16.48 4.01 -1.19
N ARG A 97 17.01 2.81 -1.01
CA ARG A 97 17.82 2.13 -2.03
C ARG A 97 17.00 1.19 -2.89
N GLY A 98 15.70 1.07 -2.63
CA GLY A 98 14.84 0.15 -3.38
C GLY A 98 14.86 -1.28 -2.85
N VAL A 99 15.37 -1.49 -1.64
CA VAL A 99 15.45 -2.82 -1.03
C VAL A 99 14.23 -3.04 -0.16
N VAL A 100 13.58 -4.19 -0.31
CA VAL A 100 12.48 -4.60 0.56
C VAL A 100 13.04 -4.97 1.92
N ARG A 101 12.65 -4.21 2.94
CA ARG A 101 13.16 -4.38 4.30
C ARG A 101 12.20 -5.12 5.21
N PHE A 102 10.92 -5.10 4.89
CA PHE A 102 9.91 -5.79 5.70
C PHE A 102 8.71 -6.13 4.84
N ILE A 103 8.14 -7.30 5.08
CA ILE A 103 6.92 -7.76 4.41
C ILE A 103 5.90 -8.05 5.49
N SER A 104 4.72 -7.42 5.38
CA SER A 104 3.63 -7.59 6.32
C SER A 104 2.45 -8.22 5.62
N ALA A 105 1.90 -9.28 6.19
CA ALA A 105 0.76 -9.97 5.60
C ALA A 105 -0.40 -9.99 6.60
N GLY A 106 -1.59 -9.62 6.12
CA GLY A 106 -2.80 -9.61 6.93
C GLY A 106 -2.97 -8.34 7.75
N ALA A 107 -4.01 -8.35 8.59
CA ALA A 107 -4.40 -7.20 9.39
C ALA A 107 -4.36 -7.51 10.90
N ASP A 108 -3.61 -8.51 11.30
CA ASP A 108 -3.43 -8.85 12.70
C ASP A 108 -2.80 -7.66 13.44
N PRO A 109 -3.31 -7.27 14.61
CA PRO A 109 -2.77 -6.12 15.35
C PRO A 109 -1.28 -6.19 15.63
N GLU A 110 -0.74 -7.38 15.93
CA GLU A 110 0.69 -7.53 16.17
C GLU A 110 1.50 -7.32 14.90
N GLU A 111 1.00 -7.82 13.78
CA GLU A 111 1.64 -7.64 12.47
C GLU A 111 1.66 -6.17 12.07
N ILE A 112 0.54 -5.48 12.27
CA ILE A 112 0.44 -4.05 11.97
C ILE A 112 1.35 -3.23 12.88
N ALA A 113 1.43 -3.61 14.16
CA ALA A 113 2.34 -2.94 15.09
C ALA A 113 3.81 -3.14 14.68
N ALA A 114 4.16 -4.33 14.23
CA ALA A 114 5.51 -4.61 13.73
C ALA A 114 5.83 -3.78 12.50
N LEU A 115 4.89 -3.67 11.56
CA LEU A 115 5.04 -2.84 10.39
C LEU A 115 5.27 -1.37 10.78
N GLY A 116 4.49 -0.88 11.74
CA GLY A 116 4.64 0.50 12.24
C GLY A 116 6.01 0.75 12.83
N ARG A 117 6.55 -0.19 13.60
CA ARG A 117 7.91 -0.08 14.16
C ARG A 117 8.96 -0.02 13.06
N MET A 118 8.80 -0.83 12.02
CA MET A 118 9.76 -0.85 10.91
C MET A 118 9.68 0.42 10.08
N ILE A 119 8.48 0.96 9.87
CA ILE A 119 8.32 2.26 9.19
C ILE A 119 9.07 3.34 9.95
N LYS A 120 8.85 3.42 11.25
CA LYS A 120 9.54 4.40 12.10
C LYS A 120 11.06 4.26 12.00
N LYS A 121 11.54 3.03 12.08
CA LYS A 121 12.97 2.75 11.96
C LYS A 121 13.54 3.24 10.62
N LEU A 122 12.88 2.93 9.52
CA LEU A 122 13.38 3.31 8.20
C LEU A 122 13.31 4.80 7.95
N VAL A 123 12.28 5.46 8.45
CA VAL A 123 12.14 6.91 8.34
C VAL A 123 13.25 7.63 9.09
N GLU A 124 13.69 7.04 10.21
CA GLU A 124 14.76 7.62 11.02
C GLU A 124 16.16 7.26 10.53
N GLU A 125 16.31 6.33 9.60
CA GLU A 125 17.62 6.03 9.01
C GLU A 125 18.12 7.24 8.23
N PRO A 126 19.43 7.55 8.31
CA PRO A 126 19.98 8.68 7.57
C PRO A 126 19.82 8.47 6.06
N ALA A 127 19.63 9.58 5.36
CA ALA A 127 19.61 9.56 3.91
C ALA A 127 20.97 9.10 3.41
N GLU A 128 20.96 8.21 2.40
CA GLU A 128 22.18 7.68 1.87
C GLU A 128 22.94 8.76 1.11
N THR A 129 24.24 8.84 1.37
CA THR A 129 25.07 9.76 0.59
C THR A 129 25.47 9.08 -0.70
N LYS A 130 25.51 9.87 -1.76
CA LYS A 130 25.89 9.35 -3.08
C LYS A 130 27.37 9.15 -3.26
N SER A 131 28.10 9.34 -2.24
CA SER A 131 29.53 9.33 -2.43
C SER A 131 30.13 8.00 -2.64
N ASP A 132 29.40 7.02 -2.54
CA ASP A 132 29.95 5.77 -2.56
C ASP A 132 30.22 5.25 -3.85
N GLY A 133 30.08 5.93 -4.58
CA GLY A 133 30.31 5.62 -5.69
C GLY A 133 30.34 4.63 -6.41
N GLN A 134 30.34 4.80 -5.89
CA GLN A 134 30.42 4.35 -6.36
C GLN A 134 30.13 4.22 -7.13
#